data_a09292275dbcbb4c5295d11669641bc9
#
_entry.id   a09292275dbcbb4c5295d11669641bc9
#
_cell.length_a   1.000
_cell.length_b   1.000
_cell.length_c   1.000
_cell.angle_alpha   90.00
_cell.angle_beta   90.00
_cell.angle_gamma   90.00
#
_symmetry.space_group_name_H-M   'P 1'
#
loop_
_entity.id
_entity.type
_entity.pdbx_description
1 polymer ?
#
loop_
_entity_poly.entity_id
_entity_poly.type
_entity_poly.pdbx_seq_one_letter_code
_entity_poly.pdbx_strand_id
1 'polypeptide(L)'
;MARLWKPPGGVLAALALVAACHGSGSSGSAPPPAEVDFPAGFLWGSSTAGFQVEVGDVNTDWSHWVASGKIPSGDSPDVGGPDSLDHIDDDVAALSASGQNTYRFSIEWGRVYPTEADFMADTPDPTAIATYTTLLQKLVAAHITPVVTLVHFSLPDWLSDGTPATTSDPQGWERPETIGDFTTWCTRAATQWGGLVDYWLTINEPLPYVLGGFVQGSFPPGDVLNVSRAINVVQIEARAHAACFDAIHAADTVDADGDGKAALVSLAKHQRTFHPLDPTDPDDATAVQRVDYIWNQWFLNAVVKGNWDQNFDQTYTDQGDAMGDPTLVGRADFIGVNYYSDTLISASHGGIKIPAPVDAVVIERDMGDGRPITDFGWDIYPEGLGTVLDETAQYGLPMLVTENGLADAPDANRARFILEHLYQLGWAMQRGDPVIGYIHWALVDNFEWADGYCPHFGLFSYDETTGARSAKGSVATYSAIIASGQVTTADVAAAAPYVPPPVECYP
;
A
#
# COMPACT_ATOMS: atom_id res chain seq x y z
N MET A 1 36.99 -24.35 -17.84
CA MET A 1 37.17 -24.15 -19.29
C MET A 1 35.82 -23.89 -19.89
N ALA A 2 35.54 -22.62 -20.11
CA ALA A 2 34.31 -22.13 -20.68
C ALA A 2 34.17 -22.51 -22.16
N ARG A 3 32.99 -22.85 -22.60
CA ARG A 3 32.59 -22.72 -24.01
C ARG A 3 31.32 -21.93 -24.11
N LEU A 4 31.51 -20.71 -24.55
CA LEU A 4 30.52 -19.81 -25.10
C LEU A 4 29.79 -20.42 -26.30
N TRP A 5 28.48 -20.38 -26.31
CA TRP A 5 27.70 -20.55 -27.53
C TRP A 5 26.89 -19.28 -27.81
N LYS A 6 27.18 -18.64 -28.94
CA LYS A 6 26.40 -17.54 -29.52
C LYS A 6 25.45 -18.14 -30.55
N PRO A 7 24.18 -17.74 -30.59
CA PRO A 7 23.34 -17.94 -31.76
C PRO A 7 23.43 -16.78 -32.74
N PRO A 8 23.16 -16.98 -34.03
CA PRO A 8 23.21 -15.97 -35.08
C PRO A 8 21.93 -15.17 -35.11
N GLY A 9 22.11 -13.90 -35.56
CA GLY A 9 21.09 -12.87 -35.56
C GLY A 9 19.96 -13.00 -36.58
N GLY A 10 18.92 -12.25 -36.24
CA GLY A 10 17.96 -11.62 -37.12
C GLY A 10 16.67 -12.39 -37.30
N VAL A 11 15.56 -11.86 -36.78
CA VAL A 11 14.34 -11.58 -37.55
C VAL A 11 13.30 -10.95 -36.60
N LEU A 12 12.61 -9.94 -37.06
CA LEU A 12 11.52 -9.17 -36.48
C LEU A 12 10.51 -10.02 -35.67
N ALA A 13 10.22 -9.52 -34.48
CA ALA A 13 9.24 -10.07 -33.58
C ALA A 13 7.82 -9.74 -34.01
N ALA A 14 7.02 -10.78 -34.13
CA ALA A 14 5.56 -10.69 -34.06
C ALA A 14 5.18 -10.88 -32.58
N LEU A 15 4.37 -9.95 -32.03
CA LEU A 15 3.70 -10.17 -30.77
C LEU A 15 2.85 -11.45 -30.87
N ALA A 16 3.19 -12.46 -30.10
CA ALA A 16 2.33 -13.62 -29.88
C ALA A 16 1.78 -13.54 -28.45
N LEU A 17 0.46 -13.26 -28.36
CA LEU A 17 -0.32 -13.48 -27.16
C LEU A 17 -0.20 -14.96 -26.75
N VAL A 18 0.28 -15.25 -25.56
CA VAL A 18 0.07 -16.53 -24.91
C VAL A 18 -1.18 -16.38 -24.02
N ALA A 19 -2.29 -16.92 -24.51
CA ALA A 19 -3.52 -17.08 -23.73
C ALA A 19 -3.32 -18.30 -22.81
N ALA A 20 -3.25 -18.09 -21.50
CA ALA A 20 -3.36 -19.16 -20.52
C ALA A 20 -4.84 -19.55 -20.36
N CYS A 21 -5.11 -20.83 -20.48
CA CYS A 21 -6.42 -21.43 -20.37
C CYS A 21 -6.97 -21.38 -18.97
N HIS A 22 -8.02 -20.59 -18.74
CA HIS A 22 -9.06 -20.91 -17.78
C HIS A 22 -10.34 -21.21 -18.56
N GLY A 23 -10.94 -22.33 -18.24
CA GLY A 23 -12.04 -22.92 -19.00
C GLY A 23 -13.34 -22.14 -18.94
N SER A 24 -14.00 -22.17 -20.09
CA SER A 24 -15.42 -21.95 -20.39
C SER A 24 -15.98 -20.53 -20.26
N GLY A 25 -15.95 -19.85 -21.38
CA GLY A 25 -16.74 -18.66 -21.68
C GLY A 25 -15.96 -17.76 -22.62
N SER A 26 -16.02 -17.98 -23.94
CA SER A 26 -15.40 -17.08 -24.91
C SER A 26 -16.18 -15.77 -25.01
N SER A 27 -15.90 -14.84 -24.11
CA SER A 27 -15.98 -13.42 -24.41
C SER A 27 -14.57 -13.01 -24.86
N GLY A 28 -14.38 -12.83 -26.14
CA GLY A 28 -13.14 -12.28 -26.67
C GLY A 28 -12.90 -10.94 -25.97
N SER A 29 -11.82 -10.83 -25.20
CA SER A 29 -11.42 -9.56 -24.62
C SER A 29 -11.29 -8.53 -25.73
N ALA A 30 -11.96 -7.39 -25.58
CA ALA A 30 -11.80 -6.28 -26.51
C ALA A 30 -10.31 -5.93 -26.64
N PRO A 31 -9.83 -5.58 -27.83
CA PRO A 31 -8.45 -5.15 -28.00
C PRO A 31 -8.18 -3.92 -27.10
N PRO A 32 -6.92 -3.72 -26.65
CA PRO A 32 -6.55 -2.53 -25.88
C PRO A 32 -7.01 -1.25 -26.59
N PRO A 33 -7.66 -0.31 -25.90
CA PRO A 33 -8.14 0.94 -26.49
C PRO A 33 -6.94 1.82 -26.92
N ALA A 34 -7.15 2.68 -27.92
CA ALA A 34 -6.13 3.64 -28.30
C ALA A 34 -5.93 4.74 -27.24
N GLU A 35 -6.93 4.93 -26.39
CA GLU A 35 -7.05 6.04 -25.46
C GLU A 35 -7.89 5.62 -24.26
N VAL A 36 -7.51 6.08 -23.08
CA VAL A 36 -8.27 5.94 -21.83
C VAL A 36 -8.53 7.31 -21.24
N ASP A 37 -9.76 7.53 -20.76
CA ASP A 37 -10.24 8.78 -20.20
C ASP A 37 -10.56 8.62 -18.71
N PHE A 38 -10.28 9.66 -17.93
CA PHE A 38 -10.63 9.75 -16.54
C PHE A 38 -11.76 10.77 -16.34
N PRO A 39 -12.77 10.47 -15.52
CA PRO A 39 -13.93 11.34 -15.34
C PRO A 39 -13.57 12.62 -14.59
N ALA A 40 -14.38 13.65 -14.78
CA ALA A 40 -14.33 14.82 -13.90
C ALA A 40 -14.62 14.39 -12.46
N GLY A 41 -13.84 14.91 -11.51
CA GLY A 41 -13.91 14.53 -10.09
C GLY A 41 -13.09 13.30 -9.73
N PHE A 42 -12.32 12.75 -10.66
CA PHE A 42 -11.35 11.69 -10.34
C PHE A 42 -10.32 12.21 -9.33
N LEU A 43 -10.03 11.42 -8.30
CA LEU A 43 -9.08 11.78 -7.24
C LEU A 43 -7.65 11.55 -7.73
N TRP A 44 -6.89 12.62 -7.85
CA TRP A 44 -5.50 12.61 -8.29
C TRP A 44 -4.60 13.03 -7.13
N GLY A 45 -3.74 12.15 -6.65
CA GLY A 45 -2.96 12.47 -5.47
C GLY A 45 -1.59 11.83 -5.39
N SER A 46 -0.93 12.15 -4.28
CA SER A 46 0.23 11.44 -3.78
C SER A 46 0.02 11.07 -2.31
N SER A 47 0.87 10.18 -1.81
CA SER A 47 0.80 9.73 -0.42
C SER A 47 2.14 9.84 0.32
N THR A 48 2.05 9.83 1.65
CA THR A 48 3.15 9.64 2.60
C THR A 48 2.66 8.86 3.82
N ALA A 49 3.58 8.37 4.64
CA ALA A 49 3.28 7.83 5.96
C ALA A 49 4.03 8.62 7.03
N GLY A 50 3.39 8.90 8.16
CA GLY A 50 3.92 9.78 9.20
C GLY A 50 5.32 9.39 9.63
N PHE A 51 5.53 8.16 10.10
CA PHE A 51 6.85 7.72 10.54
C PHE A 51 7.95 7.86 9.47
N GLN A 52 7.61 7.80 8.19
CA GLN A 52 8.58 7.90 7.09
C GLN A 52 8.99 9.34 6.75
N VAL A 53 8.15 10.33 7.10
CA VAL A 53 8.35 11.73 6.69
C VAL A 53 8.39 12.72 7.85
N GLU A 54 8.04 12.31 9.05
CA GLU A 54 8.01 13.17 10.23
C GLU A 54 9.27 13.01 11.08
N VAL A 55 9.78 14.10 11.62
CA VAL A 55 10.89 14.11 12.57
C VAL A 55 10.34 14.13 14.00
N GLY A 56 11.05 13.48 14.92
CA GLY A 56 10.72 13.48 16.34
C GLY A 56 9.54 12.59 16.73
N ASP A 57 9.21 11.60 15.93
CA ASP A 57 8.22 10.57 16.28
C ASP A 57 8.87 9.45 17.08
N VAL A 58 9.09 9.71 18.38
CA VAL A 58 9.91 8.88 19.26
C VAL A 58 9.12 7.90 20.14
N ASN A 59 7.79 7.95 20.10
CA ASN A 59 6.91 7.17 20.98
C ASN A 59 6.25 6.01 20.22
N THR A 60 7.00 5.37 19.30
CA THR A 60 6.51 4.26 18.49
C THR A 60 7.44 3.05 18.55
N ASP A 61 6.91 1.87 18.26
CA ASP A 61 7.69 0.64 18.11
C ASP A 61 8.78 0.77 17.04
N TRP A 62 8.51 1.47 15.96
CA TRP A 62 9.49 1.77 14.92
C TRP A 62 10.62 2.68 15.40
N SER A 63 10.36 3.66 16.26
CA SER A 63 11.42 4.49 16.82
C SER A 63 12.38 3.66 17.69
N HIS A 64 11.86 2.72 18.46
CA HIS A 64 12.66 1.76 19.22
C HIS A 64 13.43 0.80 18.30
N TRP A 65 12.79 0.35 17.21
CA TRP A 65 13.42 -0.50 16.20
C TRP A 65 14.64 0.17 15.56
N VAL A 66 14.47 1.41 15.09
CA VAL A 66 15.57 2.23 14.56
C VAL A 66 16.67 2.46 15.60
N ALA A 67 16.29 2.90 16.80
CA ALA A 67 17.25 3.16 17.89
C ALA A 67 18.03 1.92 18.31
N SER A 68 17.47 0.72 18.14
CA SER A 68 18.14 -0.56 18.41
C SER A 68 19.13 -1.00 17.33
N GLY A 69 19.33 -0.20 16.28
CA GLY A 69 20.25 -0.48 15.17
C GLY A 69 19.79 -1.59 14.25
N LYS A 70 18.49 -1.73 14.08
CA LYS A 70 17.88 -2.76 13.22
C LYS A 70 17.77 -2.34 11.75
N ILE A 71 18.02 -1.08 11.42
CA ILE A 71 18.10 -0.61 10.05
C ILE A 71 19.51 -0.89 9.52
N PRO A 72 19.69 -1.73 8.48
CA PRO A 72 21.02 -2.14 8.02
C PRO A 72 21.92 -0.99 7.57
N SER A 73 21.36 0.05 6.97
CA SER A 73 22.08 1.26 6.56
C SER A 73 22.48 2.16 7.73
N GLY A 74 21.82 2.03 8.89
CA GLY A 74 21.96 2.93 10.03
C GLY A 74 21.18 4.24 9.91
N ASP A 75 20.30 4.35 8.90
CA ASP A 75 19.46 5.50 8.68
C ASP A 75 18.38 5.64 9.76
N SER A 76 17.89 6.87 9.94
CA SER A 76 16.82 7.22 10.86
C SER A 76 15.96 8.33 10.26
N PRO A 77 14.62 8.29 10.39
CA PRO A 77 13.77 9.39 9.94
C PRO A 77 14.07 10.71 10.65
N ASP A 78 14.64 10.67 11.85
CA ASP A 78 15.06 11.86 12.60
C ASP A 78 16.34 12.53 12.07
N VAL A 79 17.02 11.92 11.11
CA VAL A 79 18.29 12.42 10.56
C VAL A 79 18.26 12.41 9.05
N GLY A 80 18.19 13.59 8.46
CA GLY A 80 18.17 13.75 7.00
C GLY A 80 16.81 13.49 6.34
N GLY A 81 15.73 13.35 7.12
CA GLY A 81 14.37 13.16 6.60
C GLY A 81 13.74 14.44 6.04
N PRO A 82 12.61 14.31 5.34
CA PRO A 82 11.93 15.45 4.71
C PRO A 82 11.21 16.39 5.67
N ASP A 83 10.99 15.98 6.91
CA ASP A 83 10.36 16.75 8.00
C ASP A 83 9.05 17.43 7.56
N SER A 84 8.12 16.63 7.06
CA SER A 84 6.88 17.13 6.44
C SER A 84 5.99 17.94 7.40
N LEU A 85 6.04 17.70 8.71
CA LEU A 85 5.25 18.49 9.66
C LEU A 85 5.77 19.93 9.84
N ASP A 86 7.07 20.17 9.71
CA ASP A 86 7.65 21.51 9.70
C ASP A 86 7.56 22.16 8.30
N HIS A 87 7.33 21.34 7.24
CA HIS A 87 7.25 21.76 5.84
C HIS A 87 5.86 21.59 5.19
N ILE A 88 4.79 21.68 5.98
CA ILE A 88 3.40 21.55 5.50
C ILE A 88 3.11 22.49 4.31
N ASP A 89 3.60 23.73 4.35
CA ASP A 89 3.35 24.69 3.27
C ASP A 89 4.04 24.28 1.97
N ASP A 90 5.23 23.70 2.04
CA ASP A 90 5.97 23.24 0.89
C ASP A 90 5.29 22.01 0.26
N ASP A 91 4.80 21.08 1.07
CA ASP A 91 4.07 19.89 0.60
C ASP A 91 2.73 20.28 -0.04
N VAL A 92 1.95 21.17 0.56
CA VAL A 92 0.69 21.67 -0.01
C VAL A 92 0.95 22.45 -1.31
N ALA A 93 2.04 23.22 -1.37
CA ALA A 93 2.42 23.93 -2.60
C ALA A 93 2.85 22.94 -3.71
N ALA A 94 3.58 21.86 -3.38
CA ALA A 94 3.99 20.83 -4.32
C ALA A 94 2.78 20.09 -4.93
N LEU A 95 1.80 19.69 -4.09
CA LEU A 95 0.54 19.09 -4.52
C LEU A 95 -0.23 20.02 -5.46
N SER A 96 -0.43 21.27 -5.05
CA SER A 96 -1.16 22.27 -5.84
C SER A 96 -0.48 22.57 -7.17
N ALA A 97 0.86 22.74 -7.18
CA ALA A 97 1.62 23.05 -8.37
C ALA A 97 1.62 21.92 -9.40
N SER A 98 1.49 20.67 -8.95
CA SER A 98 1.38 19.50 -9.82
C SER A 98 -0.07 19.20 -10.27
N GLY A 99 -1.06 19.99 -9.81
CA GLY A 99 -2.47 19.83 -10.16
C GLY A 99 -3.19 18.71 -9.40
N GLN A 100 -2.58 18.18 -8.36
CA GLN A 100 -3.17 17.14 -7.52
C GLN A 100 -4.31 17.73 -6.66
N ASN A 101 -5.38 16.96 -6.49
CA ASN A 101 -6.57 17.34 -5.73
C ASN A 101 -6.82 16.45 -4.50
N THR A 102 -5.88 15.55 -4.20
CA THR A 102 -5.99 14.58 -3.10
C THR A 102 -4.61 14.37 -2.48
N TYR A 103 -4.56 14.21 -1.16
CA TYR A 103 -3.35 13.84 -0.44
C TYR A 103 -3.67 12.81 0.63
N ARG A 104 -3.00 11.64 0.55
CA ARG A 104 -3.09 10.61 1.58
C ARG A 104 -1.88 10.70 2.51
N PHE A 105 -2.14 10.66 3.82
CA PHE A 105 -1.10 10.63 4.85
C PHE A 105 -1.59 9.89 6.09
N SER A 106 -0.70 9.50 7.00
CA SER A 106 -1.09 8.95 8.29
C SER A 106 -1.01 9.98 9.41
N ILE A 107 -1.84 9.79 10.43
CA ILE A 107 -1.73 10.49 11.71
C ILE A 107 -1.13 9.52 12.71
N GLU A 108 0.05 9.86 13.26
CA GLU A 108 0.78 8.98 14.15
C GLU A 108 0.11 8.90 15.53
N TRP A 109 -0.42 7.72 15.86
CA TRP A 109 -1.12 7.47 17.11
C TRP A 109 -0.22 7.71 18.33
N GLY A 110 1.05 7.23 18.29
CA GLY A 110 2.04 7.44 19.34
C GLY A 110 2.42 8.90 19.54
N ARG A 111 2.37 9.73 18.49
CA ARG A 111 2.58 11.17 18.58
C ARG A 111 1.42 11.89 19.27
N VAL A 112 0.18 11.47 18.95
CA VAL A 112 -1.04 12.08 19.54
C VAL A 112 -1.21 11.65 21.01
N TYR A 113 -0.89 10.40 21.33
CA TYR A 113 -0.96 9.86 22.69
C TYR A 113 0.38 9.24 23.09
N PRO A 114 1.34 10.05 23.56
CA PRO A 114 2.70 9.61 23.85
C PRO A 114 2.81 8.54 24.95
N THR A 115 1.81 8.42 25.83
CA THR A 115 1.80 7.43 26.89
C THR A 115 0.44 6.75 27.02
N GLU A 116 0.41 5.52 27.55
CA GLU A 116 -0.85 4.82 27.88
C GLU A 116 -1.72 5.66 28.82
N ALA A 117 -1.11 6.37 29.80
CA ALA A 117 -1.84 7.22 30.73
C ALA A 117 -2.56 8.37 30.03
N ASP A 118 -1.91 9.00 29.04
CA ASP A 118 -2.52 10.06 28.23
C ASP A 118 -3.67 9.48 27.39
N PHE A 119 -3.46 8.31 26.79
CA PHE A 119 -4.51 7.62 26.07
C PHE A 119 -5.69 7.26 26.96
N MET A 120 -5.47 6.64 28.12
CA MET A 120 -6.54 6.25 29.03
C MET A 120 -7.29 7.46 29.62
N ALA A 121 -6.62 8.58 29.83
CA ALA A 121 -7.21 9.81 30.35
C ALA A 121 -7.85 10.71 29.28
N ASP A 122 -7.69 10.37 28.00
CA ASP A 122 -8.06 11.23 26.86
C ASP A 122 -7.43 12.62 26.93
N THR A 123 -6.10 12.66 27.11
CA THR A 123 -5.29 13.88 27.17
C THR A 123 -4.25 13.88 26.05
N PRO A 124 -4.68 14.11 24.79
CA PRO A 124 -3.76 14.08 23.65
C PRO A 124 -2.74 15.21 23.72
N ASP A 125 -1.58 15.02 23.10
CA ASP A 125 -0.57 16.06 22.96
C ASP A 125 -1.15 17.27 22.18
N PRO A 126 -1.22 18.47 22.79
CA PRO A 126 -1.84 19.61 22.14
C PRO A 126 -1.07 20.12 20.92
N THR A 127 0.24 19.86 20.84
CA THR A 127 1.07 20.25 19.70
C THR A 127 0.76 19.34 18.52
N ALA A 128 0.69 18.03 18.74
CA ALA A 128 0.32 17.06 17.71
C ALA A 128 -1.09 17.37 17.13
N ILE A 129 -2.07 17.59 18.01
CA ILE A 129 -3.44 18.01 17.60
C ILE A 129 -3.40 19.28 16.75
N ALA A 130 -2.67 20.29 17.17
CA ALA A 130 -2.60 21.56 16.44
C ALA A 130 -1.93 21.40 15.08
N THR A 131 -0.86 20.61 15.00
CA THR A 131 -0.09 20.40 13.77
C THR A 131 -0.92 19.64 12.73
N TYR A 132 -1.51 18.49 13.06
CA TYR A 132 -2.36 17.74 12.13
C TYR A 132 -3.62 18.53 11.73
N THR A 133 -4.21 19.26 12.66
CA THR A 133 -5.34 20.16 12.33
C THR A 133 -4.91 21.26 11.34
N THR A 134 -3.71 21.82 11.49
CA THR A 134 -3.15 22.81 10.56
C THR A 134 -2.94 22.22 9.17
N LEU A 135 -2.36 21.02 9.09
CA LEU A 135 -2.19 20.30 7.82
C LEU A 135 -3.54 20.12 7.11
N LEU A 136 -4.52 19.55 7.81
CA LEU A 136 -5.86 19.32 7.26
C LEU A 136 -6.54 20.62 6.79
N GLN A 137 -6.48 21.68 7.60
CA GLN A 137 -7.05 22.99 7.23
C GLN A 137 -6.38 23.57 5.97
N LYS A 138 -5.05 23.43 5.83
CA LYS A 138 -4.33 23.91 4.64
C LYS A 138 -4.67 23.10 3.40
N LEU A 139 -4.81 21.79 3.51
CA LEU A 139 -5.25 20.92 2.40
C LEU A 139 -6.65 21.33 1.93
N VAL A 140 -7.62 21.43 2.84
CA VAL A 140 -9.00 21.86 2.52
C VAL A 140 -9.02 23.26 1.90
N ALA A 141 -8.26 24.21 2.44
CA ALA A 141 -8.14 25.56 1.89
C ALA A 141 -7.53 25.61 0.48
N ALA A 142 -6.68 24.63 0.14
CA ALA A 142 -6.10 24.44 -1.19
C ALA A 142 -6.97 23.59 -2.12
N HIS A 143 -8.17 23.18 -1.70
CA HIS A 143 -9.06 22.26 -2.42
C HIS A 143 -8.42 20.89 -2.70
N ILE A 144 -7.65 20.40 -1.75
CA ILE A 144 -7.03 19.07 -1.75
C ILE A 144 -7.78 18.21 -0.74
N THR A 145 -8.39 17.12 -1.21
CA THR A 145 -9.15 16.18 -0.38
C THR A 145 -8.19 15.36 0.49
N PRO A 146 -8.31 15.43 1.83
CA PRO A 146 -7.51 14.59 2.71
C PRO A 146 -8.01 13.13 2.68
N VAL A 147 -7.07 12.19 2.60
CA VAL A 147 -7.31 10.76 2.85
C VAL A 147 -6.43 10.35 4.03
N VAL A 148 -7.04 10.07 5.17
CA VAL A 148 -6.31 9.88 6.43
C VAL A 148 -6.18 8.40 6.76
N THR A 149 -4.94 7.94 6.98
CA THR A 149 -4.63 6.59 7.48
C THR A 149 -4.41 6.65 8.99
N LEU A 150 -5.05 5.77 9.77
CA LEU A 150 -5.01 5.78 11.23
C LEU A 150 -3.89 4.91 11.83
N VAL A 151 -3.48 3.86 11.11
CA VAL A 151 -2.27 3.08 11.41
C VAL A 151 -1.56 2.76 10.11
N HIS A 152 -0.32 3.21 9.99
CA HIS A 152 0.56 2.92 8.87
C HIS A 152 1.85 2.26 9.40
N PHE A 153 1.73 0.98 9.77
CA PHE A 153 2.73 0.08 10.34
C PHE A 153 3.15 0.42 11.78
N SER A 154 3.35 1.71 12.10
CA SER A 154 3.79 2.15 13.44
C SER A 154 2.67 2.02 14.48
N LEU A 155 3.04 1.55 15.67
CA LEU A 155 2.16 1.50 16.84
C LEU A 155 2.78 2.32 17.98
N PRO A 156 1.96 2.89 18.89
CA PRO A 156 2.50 3.52 20.11
C PRO A 156 3.40 2.56 20.91
N ASP A 157 4.49 3.04 21.44
CA ASP A 157 5.46 2.24 22.19
C ASP A 157 4.88 1.61 23.46
N TRP A 158 3.89 2.23 24.06
CA TRP A 158 3.14 1.67 25.20
C TRP A 158 2.22 0.50 24.80
N LEU A 159 1.91 0.32 23.52
CA LEU A 159 1.15 -0.82 22.97
C LEU A 159 2.09 -1.91 22.46
N SER A 160 3.20 -1.52 21.82
CA SER A 160 4.24 -2.38 21.29
C SER A 160 5.60 -1.71 21.42
N ASP A 161 6.55 -2.32 22.15
CA ASP A 161 7.89 -1.76 22.34
C ASP A 161 8.88 -2.10 21.19
N GLY A 162 8.38 -2.69 20.12
CA GLY A 162 9.18 -3.09 18.96
C GLY A 162 10.07 -4.32 19.19
N THR A 163 9.93 -5.02 20.32
CA THR A 163 10.67 -6.26 20.59
C THR A 163 9.80 -7.50 20.41
N PRO A 164 10.39 -8.68 20.14
CA PRO A 164 9.61 -9.91 20.04
C PRO A 164 8.84 -10.21 21.32
N ALA A 165 7.53 -10.15 21.23
CA ALA A 165 6.65 -10.51 22.34
C ALA A 165 6.78 -11.99 22.70
N THR A 166 6.50 -12.32 23.95
CA THR A 166 6.42 -13.71 24.41
C THR A 166 4.96 -14.14 24.53
N THR A 167 4.70 -15.45 24.56
CA THR A 167 3.33 -15.96 24.82
C THR A 167 2.77 -15.54 26.17
N SER A 168 3.62 -15.13 27.12
CA SER A 168 3.24 -14.60 28.43
C SER A 168 3.10 -13.08 28.45
N ASP A 169 3.55 -12.39 27.41
CA ASP A 169 3.54 -10.93 27.28
C ASP A 169 3.33 -10.56 25.81
N PRO A 170 2.10 -10.74 25.25
CA PRO A 170 1.77 -10.35 23.88
C PRO A 170 1.73 -8.82 23.78
N GLN A 171 2.14 -8.30 22.64
CA GLN A 171 2.21 -6.86 22.36
C GLN A 171 1.49 -6.50 21.05
N GLY A 172 1.15 -5.24 20.90
CA GLY A 172 0.55 -4.72 19.67
C GLY A 172 -0.66 -5.53 19.20
N TRP A 173 -0.69 -5.87 17.94
CA TRP A 173 -1.76 -6.65 17.31
C TRP A 173 -1.83 -8.13 17.75
N GLU A 174 -0.92 -8.60 18.59
CA GLU A 174 -1.05 -9.95 19.18
C GLU A 174 -2.04 -10.00 20.35
N ARG A 175 -2.40 -8.83 20.90
CA ARG A 175 -3.34 -8.69 22.03
C ARG A 175 -4.75 -8.49 21.49
N PRO A 176 -5.73 -9.34 21.84
CA PRO A 176 -7.13 -9.09 21.49
C PRO A 176 -7.67 -7.77 22.03
N GLU A 177 -7.13 -7.27 23.14
CA GLU A 177 -7.49 -5.98 23.76
C GLU A 177 -7.19 -4.81 22.85
N THR A 178 -6.18 -4.91 21.97
CA THR A 178 -5.83 -3.89 21.00
C THR A 178 -6.99 -3.51 20.08
N ILE A 179 -7.96 -4.42 19.85
CA ILE A 179 -9.19 -4.08 19.12
C ILE A 179 -9.93 -2.94 19.81
N GLY A 180 -10.06 -3.01 21.15
CA GLY A 180 -10.73 -1.96 21.94
C GLY A 180 -9.97 -0.65 21.97
N ASP A 181 -8.64 -0.72 22.11
CA ASP A 181 -7.76 0.46 22.11
C ASP A 181 -7.81 1.14 20.74
N PHE A 182 -7.71 0.37 19.66
CA PHE A 182 -7.79 0.90 18.30
C PHE A 182 -9.18 1.48 17.98
N THR A 183 -10.26 0.83 18.41
CA THR A 183 -11.63 1.37 18.29
C THR A 183 -11.75 2.74 18.99
N THR A 184 -11.14 2.88 20.16
CA THR A 184 -11.11 4.14 20.89
C THR A 184 -10.31 5.21 20.14
N TRP A 185 -9.15 4.86 19.60
CA TRP A 185 -8.36 5.75 18.74
C TRP A 185 -9.16 6.23 17.53
N CYS A 186 -9.81 5.31 16.80
CA CYS A 186 -10.65 5.64 15.63
C CYS A 186 -11.78 6.61 16.01
N THR A 187 -12.48 6.35 17.13
CA THR A 187 -13.53 7.24 17.63
C THR A 187 -13.02 8.65 17.90
N ARG A 188 -11.85 8.77 18.53
CA ARG A 188 -11.26 10.07 18.88
C ARG A 188 -10.78 10.82 17.66
N ALA A 189 -10.09 10.14 16.74
CA ALA A 189 -9.64 10.72 15.49
C ALA A 189 -10.82 11.26 14.66
N ALA A 190 -11.87 10.46 14.48
CA ALA A 190 -13.07 10.86 13.79
C ALA A 190 -13.80 12.04 14.48
N THR A 191 -13.88 12.03 15.82
CA THR A 191 -14.44 13.13 16.58
C THR A 191 -13.63 14.42 16.43
N GLN A 192 -12.29 14.30 16.41
CA GLN A 192 -11.39 15.46 16.33
C GLN A 192 -11.36 16.09 14.95
N TRP A 193 -11.34 15.28 13.89
CA TRP A 193 -11.05 15.74 12.54
C TRP A 193 -12.12 15.45 11.48
N GLY A 194 -13.23 14.77 11.83
CA GLY A 194 -14.30 14.45 10.88
C GLY A 194 -14.92 15.65 10.17
N GLY A 195 -14.84 16.86 10.77
CA GLY A 195 -15.24 18.08 10.07
C GLY A 195 -14.27 18.56 8.98
N LEU A 196 -13.16 17.87 8.74
CA LEU A 196 -12.15 18.18 7.74
C LEU A 196 -11.79 16.95 6.84
N VAL A 197 -12.28 15.76 7.18
CA VAL A 197 -11.91 14.48 6.55
C VAL A 197 -13.17 13.68 6.27
N ASP A 198 -13.36 13.23 5.04
CA ASP A 198 -14.40 12.29 4.65
C ASP A 198 -13.83 10.90 4.30
N TYR A 199 -12.56 10.81 3.91
CA TYR A 199 -11.92 9.56 3.51
C TYR A 199 -10.99 9.03 4.60
N TRP A 200 -11.34 7.89 5.19
CA TRP A 200 -10.60 7.25 6.27
C TRP A 200 -10.08 5.88 5.86
N LEU A 201 -8.80 5.64 6.10
CA LEU A 201 -8.17 4.33 6.00
C LEU A 201 -7.78 3.87 7.41
N THR A 202 -8.34 2.76 7.85
CA THR A 202 -8.11 2.27 9.21
C THR A 202 -6.70 1.77 9.40
N ILE A 203 -6.28 0.83 8.55
CA ILE A 203 -4.98 0.15 8.60
C ILE A 203 -4.38 0.14 7.21
N ASN A 204 -3.07 0.41 7.13
CA ASN A 204 -2.28 0.18 5.92
C ASN A 204 -1.73 -1.24 5.91
N GLU A 205 -2.00 -1.99 4.84
CA GLU A 205 -1.32 -3.22 4.43
C GLU A 205 -1.14 -4.27 5.54
N PRO A 206 -2.20 -4.90 6.04
CA PRO A 206 -2.08 -5.93 7.09
C PRO A 206 -1.12 -7.07 6.75
N LEU A 207 -1.10 -7.53 5.48
CA LEU A 207 -0.27 -8.67 5.07
C LEU A 207 1.24 -8.33 4.97
N PRO A 208 1.67 -7.22 4.35
CA PRO A 208 3.04 -6.73 4.42
C PRO A 208 3.55 -6.52 5.85
N TYR A 209 2.72 -5.96 6.75
CA TYR A 209 3.08 -5.82 8.16
C TYR A 209 3.44 -7.17 8.80
N VAL A 210 2.59 -8.19 8.65
CA VAL A 210 2.88 -9.51 9.24
C VAL A 210 4.00 -10.24 8.50
N LEU A 211 4.16 -10.02 7.20
CA LEU A 211 5.28 -10.58 6.44
C LEU A 211 6.61 -10.04 6.99
N GLY A 212 6.74 -8.72 7.10
CA GLY A 212 7.94 -8.07 7.64
C GLY A 212 8.20 -8.40 9.10
N GLY A 213 7.17 -8.29 9.96
CA GLY A 213 7.30 -8.41 11.40
C GLY A 213 7.40 -9.84 11.94
N PHE A 214 6.76 -10.82 11.28
CA PHE A 214 6.63 -12.19 11.82
C PHE A 214 7.19 -13.29 10.93
N VAL A 215 7.49 -13.01 9.68
CA VAL A 215 8.02 -14.02 8.74
C VAL A 215 9.44 -13.68 8.30
N GLN A 216 9.71 -12.44 7.91
CA GLN A 216 11.04 -11.99 7.47
C GLN A 216 11.91 -11.47 8.62
N GLY A 217 11.32 -10.88 9.64
CA GLY A 217 12.02 -10.27 10.76
C GLY A 217 12.67 -8.92 10.42
N SER A 218 12.21 -8.27 9.36
CA SER A 218 12.71 -6.95 8.91
C SER A 218 11.96 -5.78 9.51
N PHE A 219 10.77 -6.00 10.07
CA PHE A 219 9.93 -5.03 10.77
C PHE A 219 9.82 -5.38 12.26
N PRO A 220 9.42 -4.45 13.14
CA PRO A 220 8.98 -4.80 14.49
C PRO A 220 7.86 -5.88 14.42
N PRO A 221 7.81 -6.87 15.30
CA PRO A 221 8.72 -7.14 16.42
C PRO A 221 9.96 -7.96 16.04
N GLY A 222 10.18 -8.35 14.79
CA GLY A 222 11.40 -9.02 14.33
C GLY A 222 11.40 -10.54 14.43
N ASP A 223 10.23 -11.17 14.41
CA ASP A 223 10.11 -12.62 14.37
C ASP A 223 10.41 -13.17 12.97
N VAL A 224 10.92 -14.39 12.93
CA VAL A 224 11.26 -15.07 11.68
C VAL A 224 10.48 -16.38 11.56
N LEU A 225 9.81 -16.59 10.40
CA LEU A 225 9.03 -17.78 10.07
C LEU A 225 7.96 -18.16 11.13
N ASN A 226 7.46 -17.19 11.88
CA ASN A 226 6.44 -17.40 12.89
C ASN A 226 5.03 -17.22 12.32
N VAL A 227 4.68 -18.05 11.36
CA VAL A 227 3.42 -17.96 10.59
C VAL A 227 2.17 -18.05 11.48
N SER A 228 2.22 -18.81 12.57
CA SER A 228 1.06 -18.92 13.47
C SER A 228 0.76 -17.59 14.20
N ARG A 229 1.79 -16.83 14.57
CA ARG A 229 1.61 -15.48 15.14
C ARG A 229 1.15 -14.49 14.07
N ALA A 230 1.73 -14.56 12.86
CA ALA A 230 1.30 -13.75 11.73
C ALA A 230 -0.19 -13.92 11.43
N ILE A 231 -0.69 -15.15 11.41
CA ILE A 231 -2.12 -15.46 11.24
C ILE A 231 -2.97 -14.84 12.37
N ASN A 232 -2.56 -15.01 13.62
CA ASN A 232 -3.28 -14.42 14.75
C ASN A 232 -3.36 -12.90 14.63
N VAL A 233 -2.27 -12.24 14.27
CA VAL A 233 -2.22 -10.79 14.09
C VAL A 233 -3.17 -10.34 13.01
N VAL A 234 -3.09 -10.89 11.78
CA VAL A 234 -3.97 -10.47 10.68
C VAL A 234 -5.44 -10.72 10.97
N GLN A 235 -5.77 -11.74 11.77
CA GLN A 235 -7.14 -12.01 12.23
C GLN A 235 -7.62 -10.97 13.25
N ILE A 236 -6.74 -10.48 14.12
CA ILE A 236 -7.04 -9.38 15.05
C ILE A 236 -7.21 -8.08 14.28
N GLU A 237 -6.33 -7.78 13.32
CA GLU A 237 -6.43 -6.59 12.46
C GLU A 237 -7.74 -6.55 11.66
N ALA A 238 -8.22 -7.68 11.14
CA ALA A 238 -9.50 -7.72 10.43
C ALA A 238 -10.70 -7.37 11.34
N ARG A 239 -10.68 -7.81 12.59
CA ARG A 239 -11.70 -7.45 13.58
C ARG A 239 -11.55 -6.01 14.07
N ALA A 240 -10.32 -5.56 14.24
CA ALA A 240 -10.01 -4.18 14.62
C ALA A 240 -10.46 -3.20 13.53
N HIS A 241 -10.19 -3.53 12.26
CA HIS A 241 -10.71 -2.75 11.12
C HIS A 241 -12.24 -2.66 11.15
N ALA A 242 -12.94 -3.77 11.34
CA ALA A 242 -14.40 -3.77 11.36
C ALA A 242 -14.97 -2.94 12.53
N ALA A 243 -14.36 -3.03 13.71
CA ALA A 243 -14.76 -2.23 14.87
C ALA A 243 -14.44 -0.74 14.67
N CYS A 244 -13.30 -0.41 14.07
CA CYS A 244 -12.91 0.95 13.70
C CYS A 244 -13.86 1.55 12.65
N PHE A 245 -14.26 0.79 11.63
CA PHE A 245 -15.26 1.19 10.65
C PHE A 245 -16.56 1.64 11.33
N ASP A 246 -17.11 0.81 12.21
CA ASP A 246 -18.32 1.14 12.95
C ASP A 246 -18.13 2.37 13.85
N ALA A 247 -16.97 2.52 14.47
CA ALA A 247 -16.64 3.63 15.36
C ALA A 247 -16.52 4.97 14.62
N ILE A 248 -15.87 5.00 13.47
CA ILE A 248 -15.76 6.21 12.63
C ILE A 248 -17.15 6.64 12.16
N HIS A 249 -17.96 5.74 11.59
CA HIS A 249 -19.31 6.06 11.15
C HIS A 249 -20.23 6.56 12.28
N ALA A 250 -19.97 6.11 13.52
CA ALA A 250 -20.72 6.61 14.68
C ALA A 250 -20.26 7.99 15.16
N ALA A 251 -18.97 8.30 15.01
CA ALA A 251 -18.37 9.53 15.55
C ALA A 251 -18.33 10.68 14.54
N ASP A 252 -18.07 10.37 13.28
CA ASP A 252 -18.03 11.33 12.18
C ASP A 252 -19.42 11.49 11.57
N THR A 253 -20.00 12.66 11.77
CA THR A 253 -21.36 13.01 11.30
C THR A 253 -21.36 14.26 10.42
N VAL A 254 -20.18 14.72 10.01
CA VAL A 254 -20.01 15.96 9.23
C VAL A 254 -19.60 15.60 7.82
N ASP A 255 -20.38 15.95 6.84
CA ASP A 255 -20.06 15.89 5.43
C ASP A 255 -19.13 17.07 5.10
N ALA A 256 -17.83 16.83 5.07
CA ALA A 256 -16.83 17.89 4.97
C ALA A 256 -16.59 18.34 3.52
N ASP A 257 -16.81 17.47 2.53
CA ASP A 257 -16.65 17.79 1.11
C ASP A 257 -17.96 18.10 0.38
N GLY A 258 -19.11 17.80 0.98
CA GLY A 258 -20.43 18.14 0.46
C GLY A 258 -21.00 17.11 -0.52
N ASP A 259 -20.51 15.89 -0.51
CA ASP A 259 -20.94 14.79 -1.39
C ASP A 259 -22.20 14.05 -0.89
N GLY A 260 -22.66 14.37 0.31
CA GLY A 260 -23.82 13.77 0.99
C GLY A 260 -23.49 12.62 1.93
N LYS A 261 -22.19 12.34 2.19
CA LYS A 261 -21.71 11.33 3.10
C LYS A 261 -20.75 11.96 4.12
N ALA A 262 -20.93 11.64 5.39
CA ALA A 262 -20.08 12.18 6.45
C ALA A 262 -18.76 11.45 6.57
N ALA A 263 -18.71 10.16 6.22
CA ALA A 263 -17.49 9.37 6.23
C ALA A 263 -17.53 8.30 5.15
N LEU A 264 -16.39 8.05 4.55
CA LEU A 264 -16.09 6.93 3.66
C LEU A 264 -14.90 6.17 4.27
N VAL A 265 -15.14 4.97 4.77
CA VAL A 265 -14.18 4.21 5.56
C VAL A 265 -13.75 2.94 4.84
N SER A 266 -12.44 2.71 4.79
CA SER A 266 -11.85 1.51 4.22
C SER A 266 -10.52 1.16 4.90
N LEU A 267 -9.73 0.29 4.27
CA LEU A 267 -8.32 0.04 4.54
C LEU A 267 -7.53 0.20 3.23
N ALA A 268 -6.22 0.34 3.32
CA ALA A 268 -5.34 0.22 2.17
C ALA A 268 -4.84 -1.22 2.08
N LYS A 269 -5.25 -1.94 1.04
CA LYS A 269 -4.95 -3.35 0.87
C LYS A 269 -3.86 -3.53 -0.18
N HIS A 270 -2.69 -4.02 0.24
CA HIS A 270 -1.67 -4.44 -0.71
C HIS A 270 -2.15 -5.64 -1.52
N GLN A 271 -2.04 -5.54 -2.83
CA GLN A 271 -2.41 -6.59 -3.78
C GLN A 271 -1.28 -6.81 -4.79
N ARG A 272 -1.14 -8.03 -5.26
CA ARG A 272 -0.17 -8.45 -6.27
C ARG A 272 -0.79 -9.42 -7.25
N THR A 273 -0.18 -9.54 -8.42
CA THR A 273 -0.37 -10.70 -9.29
C THR A 273 0.67 -11.77 -8.94
N PHE A 274 0.24 -13.02 -8.97
CA PHE A 274 1.10 -14.16 -8.70
C PHE A 274 1.18 -15.08 -9.91
N HIS A 275 2.39 -15.51 -10.25
CA HIS A 275 2.65 -16.38 -11.37
C HIS A 275 3.42 -17.64 -10.93
N PRO A 276 3.14 -18.82 -11.51
CA PRO A 276 3.92 -20.02 -11.20
C PRO A 276 5.35 -19.87 -11.74
N LEU A 277 6.35 -20.27 -10.95
CA LEU A 277 7.74 -20.29 -11.38
C LEU A 277 7.93 -21.23 -12.59
N ASP A 278 7.31 -22.40 -12.57
CA ASP A 278 7.17 -23.28 -13.74
C ASP A 278 5.69 -23.36 -14.15
N PRO A 279 5.29 -22.69 -15.25
CA PRO A 279 3.90 -22.74 -15.72
C PRO A 279 3.40 -24.13 -16.12
N THR A 280 4.31 -25.11 -16.23
CA THR A 280 3.98 -26.50 -16.56
C THR A 280 3.86 -27.39 -15.33
N ASP A 281 4.26 -26.90 -14.14
CA ASP A 281 4.13 -27.62 -12.88
C ASP A 281 2.77 -27.36 -12.21
N PRO A 282 1.91 -28.37 -12.06
CA PRO A 282 0.60 -28.22 -11.41
C PRO A 282 0.70 -27.89 -9.91
N ASP A 283 1.80 -28.24 -9.25
CA ASP A 283 2.02 -27.93 -7.84
C ASP A 283 2.33 -26.44 -7.66
N ASP A 284 3.10 -25.84 -8.56
CA ASP A 284 3.34 -24.39 -8.58
C ASP A 284 2.02 -23.63 -8.85
N ALA A 285 1.20 -24.09 -9.80
CA ALA A 285 -0.12 -23.49 -10.05
C ALA A 285 -1.04 -23.58 -8.83
N THR A 286 -0.99 -24.66 -8.06
CA THR A 286 -1.75 -24.83 -6.82
C THR A 286 -1.22 -23.90 -5.71
N ALA A 287 0.09 -23.71 -5.62
CA ALA A 287 0.71 -22.79 -4.68
C ALA A 287 0.32 -21.34 -4.99
N VAL A 288 0.27 -20.95 -6.27
CA VAL A 288 -0.22 -19.63 -6.71
C VAL A 288 -1.64 -19.38 -6.20
N GLN A 289 -2.59 -20.31 -6.45
CA GLN A 289 -3.98 -20.15 -6.01
C GLN A 289 -4.11 -19.95 -4.49
N ARG A 290 -3.29 -20.65 -3.72
CA ARG A 290 -3.26 -20.53 -2.26
C ARG A 290 -2.72 -19.20 -1.80
N VAL A 291 -1.60 -18.75 -2.36
CA VAL A 291 -0.98 -17.47 -2.01
C VAL A 291 -1.89 -16.31 -2.42
N ASP A 292 -2.47 -16.36 -3.61
CA ASP A 292 -3.40 -15.35 -4.10
C ASP A 292 -4.62 -15.22 -3.17
N TYR A 293 -5.22 -16.35 -2.77
CA TYR A 293 -6.33 -16.33 -1.82
C TYR A 293 -5.95 -15.66 -0.50
N ILE A 294 -4.83 -16.07 0.12
CA ILE A 294 -4.37 -15.53 1.41
C ILE A 294 -4.04 -14.05 1.26
N TRP A 295 -3.29 -13.69 0.21
CA TRP A 295 -2.77 -12.33 0.03
C TRP A 295 -3.82 -11.37 -0.47
N ASN A 296 -4.55 -11.70 -1.55
CA ASN A 296 -5.46 -10.76 -2.20
C ASN A 296 -6.89 -10.83 -1.67
N GLN A 297 -7.38 -12.02 -1.27
CA GLN A 297 -8.81 -12.25 -1.11
C GLN A 297 -9.28 -12.40 0.33
N TRP A 298 -8.52 -13.10 1.19
CA TRP A 298 -8.98 -13.50 2.51
C TRP A 298 -9.49 -12.31 3.35
N PHE A 299 -8.69 -11.25 3.47
CA PHE A 299 -9.05 -10.09 4.29
C PHE A 299 -10.31 -9.39 3.76
N LEU A 300 -10.41 -9.20 2.44
CA LEU A 300 -11.59 -8.59 1.81
C LEU A 300 -12.82 -9.51 1.92
N ASN A 301 -12.65 -10.82 1.78
CA ASN A 301 -13.74 -11.77 2.04
C ASN A 301 -14.25 -11.66 3.48
N ALA A 302 -13.36 -11.47 4.45
CA ALA A 302 -13.74 -11.27 5.84
C ALA A 302 -14.54 -9.97 6.03
N VAL A 303 -14.00 -8.82 5.63
CA VAL A 303 -14.58 -7.52 6.00
C VAL A 303 -15.66 -7.01 5.05
N VAL A 304 -15.69 -7.47 3.80
CA VAL A 304 -16.73 -7.08 2.84
C VAL A 304 -17.88 -8.10 2.81
N LYS A 305 -17.56 -9.40 2.77
CA LYS A 305 -18.57 -10.46 2.65
C LYS A 305 -18.95 -11.08 4.00
N GLY A 306 -18.18 -10.82 5.07
CA GLY A 306 -18.34 -11.49 6.36
C GLY A 306 -17.94 -12.97 6.32
N ASN A 307 -17.15 -13.36 5.34
CA ASN A 307 -16.73 -14.73 5.15
C ASN A 307 -15.39 -14.95 5.88
N TRP A 308 -15.47 -15.54 7.07
CA TRP A 308 -14.34 -15.81 7.93
C TRP A 308 -13.85 -17.25 7.73
N ASP A 309 -12.67 -17.39 7.19
CA ASP A 309 -11.96 -18.66 7.03
C ASP A 309 -10.81 -18.70 8.06
N GLN A 310 -10.99 -19.47 9.12
CA GLN A 310 -10.13 -19.47 10.30
C GLN A 310 -8.74 -20.06 10.02
N ASN A 311 -8.65 -20.96 9.08
CA ASN A 311 -7.43 -21.73 8.77
C ASN A 311 -6.86 -21.48 7.37
N PHE A 312 -7.47 -20.56 6.60
CA PHE A 312 -7.03 -20.15 5.26
C PHE A 312 -7.04 -21.29 4.22
N ASP A 313 -7.98 -22.24 4.35
CA ASP A 313 -8.07 -23.39 3.45
C ASP A 313 -9.07 -23.20 2.30
N GLN A 314 -9.66 -22.02 2.17
CA GLN A 314 -10.66 -21.64 1.17
C GLN A 314 -11.98 -22.36 1.32
N THR A 315 -12.23 -23.01 2.47
CA THR A 315 -13.51 -23.56 2.83
C THR A 315 -14.12 -22.79 3.99
N TYR A 316 -15.39 -23.00 4.25
CA TYR A 316 -16.11 -22.35 5.35
C TYR A 316 -16.89 -23.40 6.14
N THR A 317 -16.25 -24.53 6.40
CA THR A 317 -16.89 -25.71 7.02
C THR A 317 -16.24 -26.16 8.33
N ASP A 318 -15.13 -25.56 8.69
CA ASP A 318 -14.36 -25.92 9.87
C ASP A 318 -14.85 -25.19 11.12
N GLN A 319 -14.43 -25.68 12.28
CA GLN A 319 -14.76 -25.03 13.53
C GLN A 319 -14.05 -23.67 13.62
N GLY A 320 -14.82 -22.62 13.74
CA GLY A 320 -14.33 -21.25 13.80
C GLY A 320 -14.61 -20.45 12.51
N ASP A 321 -14.95 -21.14 11.42
CA ASP A 321 -15.36 -20.50 10.19
C ASP A 321 -16.74 -19.86 10.30
N ALA A 322 -16.95 -18.84 9.47
CA ALA A 322 -18.26 -18.20 9.34
C ALA A 322 -18.51 -17.72 7.91
N MET A 323 -19.77 -17.68 7.51
CA MET A 323 -20.25 -17.01 6.30
C MET A 323 -21.26 -15.93 6.68
N GLY A 324 -21.03 -14.70 6.19
CA GLY A 324 -21.91 -13.58 6.47
C GLY A 324 -21.94 -13.19 7.96
N ASP A 325 -20.77 -13.23 8.62
CA ASP A 325 -20.64 -12.79 10.03
C ASP A 325 -21.10 -11.33 10.15
N PRO A 326 -22.16 -11.04 10.94
CA PRO A 326 -22.72 -9.70 11.06
C PRO A 326 -21.76 -8.68 11.69
N THR A 327 -20.71 -9.14 12.38
CA THR A 327 -19.68 -8.25 12.97
C THR A 327 -18.62 -7.82 11.97
N LEU A 328 -18.57 -8.47 10.79
CA LEU A 328 -17.55 -8.22 9.77
C LEU A 328 -18.14 -7.74 8.44
N VAL A 329 -19.31 -8.29 8.05
CA VAL A 329 -19.91 -8.02 6.73
C VAL A 329 -20.18 -6.53 6.50
N GLY A 330 -19.78 -6.04 5.30
CA GLY A 330 -20.07 -4.67 4.87
C GLY A 330 -19.22 -3.60 5.56
N ARG A 331 -18.02 -3.94 6.01
CA ARG A 331 -17.10 -3.01 6.69
C ARG A 331 -16.08 -2.40 5.72
N ALA A 332 -16.55 -1.95 4.55
CA ALA A 332 -15.81 -1.11 3.64
C ALA A 332 -16.80 -0.33 2.77
N ASP A 333 -16.62 0.98 2.62
CA ASP A 333 -17.39 1.83 1.71
C ASP A 333 -16.76 1.89 0.32
N PHE A 334 -15.46 1.71 0.26
CA PHE A 334 -14.64 1.54 -0.94
C PHE A 334 -13.52 0.56 -0.64
N ILE A 335 -12.69 0.21 -1.61
CA ILE A 335 -11.49 -0.61 -1.40
C ILE A 335 -10.27 0.21 -1.77
N GLY A 336 -9.38 0.44 -0.81
CA GLY A 336 -8.05 0.99 -1.06
C GLY A 336 -7.14 -0.08 -1.63
N VAL A 337 -6.52 0.18 -2.78
CA VAL A 337 -5.64 -0.76 -3.49
C VAL A 337 -4.21 -0.19 -3.53
N ASN A 338 -3.27 -0.90 -2.92
CA ASN A 338 -1.84 -0.67 -3.09
C ASN A 338 -1.28 -1.72 -4.04
N TYR A 339 -0.66 -1.29 -5.13
CA TYR A 339 -0.06 -2.19 -6.13
C TYR A 339 1.32 -1.71 -6.57
N TYR A 340 2.31 -2.60 -6.57
CA TYR A 340 3.67 -2.25 -6.98
C TYR A 340 4.25 -3.19 -8.03
N SER A 341 4.03 -4.50 -7.90
CA SER A 341 4.72 -5.50 -8.71
C SER A 341 3.96 -6.83 -8.75
N ASP A 342 4.48 -7.77 -9.52
CA ASP A 342 4.08 -9.17 -9.49
C ASP A 342 5.09 -10.03 -8.69
N THR A 343 4.81 -11.33 -8.59
CA THR A 343 5.61 -12.24 -7.77
C THR A 343 5.55 -13.65 -8.35
N LEU A 344 6.69 -14.32 -8.45
CA LEU A 344 6.74 -15.74 -8.78
C LEU A 344 6.56 -16.61 -7.55
N ILE A 345 5.81 -17.69 -7.72
CA ILE A 345 5.52 -18.67 -6.67
C ILE A 345 5.93 -20.06 -7.13
N SER A 346 6.63 -20.77 -6.26
CA SER A 346 6.92 -22.19 -6.42
C SER A 346 6.42 -23.02 -5.23
N ALA A 347 6.04 -24.24 -5.47
CA ALA A 347 5.67 -25.18 -4.41
C ALA A 347 6.87 -25.61 -3.54
N SER A 348 8.10 -25.61 -4.10
CA SER A 348 9.20 -26.31 -3.46
C SER A 348 10.61 -25.72 -3.58
N HIS A 349 10.87 -24.78 -4.52
CA HIS A 349 12.24 -24.34 -4.80
C HIS A 349 12.31 -22.89 -5.30
N GLY A 350 13.50 -22.32 -5.29
CA GLY A 350 13.78 -20.97 -5.80
C GLY A 350 13.94 -19.89 -4.73
N GLY A 351 13.68 -20.19 -3.46
CA GLY A 351 13.77 -19.22 -2.36
C GLY A 351 13.50 -19.84 -1.00
N ILE A 352 13.03 -19.03 -0.06
CA ILE A 352 12.69 -19.46 1.30
C ILE A 352 11.25 -19.96 1.32
N LYS A 353 11.05 -21.20 1.78
CA LYS A 353 9.70 -21.75 1.92
C LYS A 353 9.02 -21.21 3.16
N ILE A 354 7.85 -20.61 2.95
CA ILE A 354 6.93 -20.20 4.00
C ILE A 354 6.07 -21.44 4.37
N PRO A 355 5.98 -21.79 5.66
CA PRO A 355 5.18 -22.94 6.10
C PRO A 355 3.67 -22.78 5.85
N ALA A 356 2.91 -23.86 6.07
CA ALA A 356 1.45 -23.81 6.02
C ALA A 356 0.88 -22.72 6.97
N PRO A 357 -0.24 -22.07 6.59
CA PRO A 357 -1.12 -22.38 5.46
C PRO A 357 -0.61 -21.85 4.11
N VAL A 358 0.41 -21.01 4.07
CA VAL A 358 0.99 -20.48 2.82
C VAL A 358 1.57 -21.61 1.98
N ASP A 359 2.41 -22.46 2.60
CA ASP A 359 3.04 -23.66 2.03
C ASP A 359 3.60 -23.44 0.62
N ALA A 360 4.30 -22.33 0.41
CA ALA A 360 4.84 -21.89 -0.86
C ALA A 360 6.22 -21.26 -0.70
N VAL A 361 6.97 -21.19 -1.80
CA VAL A 361 8.18 -20.37 -1.93
C VAL A 361 7.80 -19.11 -2.70
N VAL A 362 8.11 -17.96 -2.12
CA VAL A 362 7.82 -16.64 -2.69
C VAL A 362 9.12 -16.04 -3.23
N ILE A 363 9.09 -15.55 -4.47
CA ILE A 363 10.24 -14.98 -5.18
C ILE A 363 9.83 -13.58 -5.65
N GLU A 364 10.32 -12.55 -4.96
CA GLU A 364 9.84 -11.17 -5.13
C GLU A 364 10.77 -10.29 -5.96
N ARG A 365 12.02 -10.69 -6.18
CA ARG A 365 13.03 -9.80 -6.77
C ARG A 365 13.65 -10.42 -8.01
N ASP A 366 13.85 -9.59 -9.04
CA ASP A 366 14.48 -9.91 -10.33
C ASP A 366 14.26 -11.36 -10.76
N MET A 367 13.12 -11.61 -11.34
CA MET A 367 12.70 -12.96 -11.76
C MET A 367 13.49 -13.50 -12.94
N GLY A 368 14.41 -12.69 -13.50
CA GLY A 368 15.30 -13.08 -14.60
C GLY A 368 14.57 -13.32 -15.92
N ASP A 369 13.34 -12.84 -16.04
CA ASP A 369 12.52 -12.98 -17.26
C ASP A 369 12.78 -11.87 -18.29
N GLY A 370 13.64 -10.91 -17.96
CA GLY A 370 14.05 -9.80 -18.81
C GLY A 370 13.13 -8.59 -18.76
N ARG A 371 12.19 -8.54 -17.81
CA ARG A 371 11.42 -7.33 -17.51
C ARG A 371 12.32 -6.25 -16.91
N PRO A 372 11.93 -4.97 -17.07
CA PRO A 372 12.59 -3.90 -16.33
C PRO A 372 12.31 -4.04 -14.83
N ILE A 373 13.30 -3.66 -14.01
CA ILE A 373 13.23 -3.73 -12.55
C ILE A 373 13.40 -2.34 -11.93
N THR A 374 12.90 -2.18 -10.71
CA THR A 374 13.06 -1.00 -9.87
C THR A 374 14.41 -1.01 -9.14
N ASP A 375 14.78 0.08 -8.44
CA ASP A 375 15.94 0.10 -7.54
C ASP A 375 15.81 -0.92 -6.39
N PHE A 376 14.59 -1.38 -6.09
CA PHE A 376 14.28 -2.49 -5.17
C PHE A 376 14.47 -3.88 -5.77
N GLY A 377 14.70 -3.98 -7.08
CA GLY A 377 14.72 -5.25 -7.81
C GLY A 377 13.34 -5.87 -8.04
N TRP A 378 12.26 -5.13 -7.83
CA TRP A 378 10.91 -5.59 -8.18
C TRP A 378 10.68 -5.41 -9.67
N ASP A 379 10.00 -6.36 -10.30
CA ASP A 379 9.61 -6.25 -11.70
C ASP A 379 8.60 -5.10 -11.91
N ILE A 380 8.79 -4.34 -12.97
CA ILE A 380 7.82 -3.34 -13.42
C ILE A 380 6.78 -4.07 -14.27
N TYR A 381 5.56 -4.22 -13.74
CA TYR A 381 4.48 -4.99 -14.37
C TYR A 381 3.16 -4.21 -14.38
N PRO A 382 2.98 -3.26 -15.33
CA PRO A 382 1.78 -2.41 -15.39
C PRO A 382 0.47 -3.17 -15.59
N GLU A 383 0.49 -4.27 -16.36
CA GLU A 383 -0.68 -5.12 -16.61
C GLU A 383 -1.27 -5.71 -15.32
N GLY A 384 -0.41 -5.90 -14.32
CA GLY A 384 -0.83 -6.41 -13.01
C GLY A 384 -1.77 -5.46 -12.29
N LEU A 385 -1.61 -4.13 -12.43
CA LEU A 385 -2.56 -3.18 -11.86
C LEU A 385 -3.97 -3.39 -12.46
N GLY A 386 -4.07 -3.53 -13.78
CA GLY A 386 -5.34 -3.84 -14.42
C GLY A 386 -5.95 -5.16 -13.94
N THR A 387 -5.12 -6.17 -13.72
CA THR A 387 -5.55 -7.50 -13.24
C THR A 387 -6.11 -7.43 -11.82
N VAL A 388 -5.40 -6.79 -10.88
CA VAL A 388 -5.88 -6.70 -9.49
C VAL A 388 -7.12 -5.82 -9.36
N LEU A 389 -7.30 -4.82 -10.24
CA LEU A 389 -8.53 -4.02 -10.29
C LEU A 389 -9.72 -4.87 -10.78
N ASP A 390 -9.56 -5.62 -11.89
CA ASP A 390 -10.58 -6.55 -12.38
C ASP A 390 -10.98 -7.59 -11.31
N GLU A 391 -10.00 -8.14 -10.59
CA GLU A 391 -10.24 -9.10 -9.49
C GLU A 391 -10.95 -8.44 -8.31
N THR A 392 -10.57 -7.21 -7.94
CA THR A 392 -11.15 -6.49 -6.82
C THR A 392 -12.58 -6.00 -7.12
N ALA A 393 -12.90 -5.73 -8.38
CA ALA A 393 -14.24 -5.33 -8.82
C ALA A 393 -15.34 -6.36 -8.46
N GLN A 394 -14.97 -7.65 -8.22
CA GLN A 394 -15.91 -8.68 -7.74
C GLN A 394 -16.61 -8.34 -6.41
N TYR A 395 -16.02 -7.44 -5.61
CA TYR A 395 -16.61 -7.01 -4.34
C TYR A 395 -17.73 -5.98 -4.52
N GLY A 396 -17.86 -5.38 -5.72
CA GLY A 396 -18.95 -4.46 -6.06
C GLY A 396 -18.88 -3.10 -5.37
N LEU A 397 -17.72 -2.71 -4.85
CA LEU A 397 -17.46 -1.43 -4.20
C LEU A 397 -16.59 -0.53 -5.09
N PRO A 398 -16.66 0.81 -4.94
CA PRO A 398 -15.69 1.70 -5.54
C PRO A 398 -14.26 1.34 -5.11
N MET A 399 -13.29 1.60 -5.97
CA MET A 399 -11.86 1.36 -5.69
C MET A 399 -11.09 2.66 -5.77
N LEU A 400 -10.22 2.90 -4.79
CA LEU A 400 -9.23 3.97 -4.81
C LEU A 400 -7.86 3.30 -4.84
N VAL A 401 -7.06 3.55 -5.88
CA VAL A 401 -5.64 3.16 -5.85
C VAL A 401 -4.96 4.08 -4.85
N THR A 402 -4.69 3.54 -3.66
CA THR A 402 -4.15 4.27 -2.51
C THR A 402 -2.64 4.36 -2.51
N GLU A 403 -1.98 3.44 -3.24
CA GLU A 403 -0.56 3.50 -3.54
C GLU A 403 -0.23 2.78 -4.86
N ASN A 404 0.59 3.41 -5.67
CA ASN A 404 1.30 2.83 -6.80
C ASN A 404 2.52 3.69 -7.09
N GLY A 405 3.71 3.11 -7.15
CA GLY A 405 4.94 3.88 -7.26
C GLY A 405 6.15 3.07 -7.68
N LEU A 406 7.25 3.77 -7.91
CA LEU A 406 8.50 3.24 -8.42
C LEU A 406 9.68 3.76 -7.61
N ALA A 407 10.48 2.87 -7.03
CA ALA A 407 11.81 3.21 -6.55
C ALA A 407 12.72 3.46 -7.77
N ASP A 408 13.11 4.71 -7.97
CA ASP A 408 13.89 5.17 -9.14
C ASP A 408 14.62 6.46 -8.76
N ALA A 409 15.82 6.32 -8.18
CA ALA A 409 16.60 7.43 -7.68
C ALA A 409 16.91 8.49 -8.76
N PRO A 410 17.28 8.11 -10.00
CA PRO A 410 17.54 9.09 -11.06
C PRO A 410 16.30 9.67 -11.72
N ASP A 411 15.09 9.21 -11.38
CA ASP A 411 13.83 9.58 -12.05
C ASP A 411 13.82 9.31 -13.57
N ALA A 412 14.53 8.26 -13.99
CA ALA A 412 14.69 7.93 -15.40
C ALA A 412 13.53 7.10 -15.96
N ASN A 413 12.88 6.32 -15.10
CA ASN A 413 11.86 5.34 -15.46
C ASN A 413 10.44 5.76 -15.01
N ARG A 414 10.31 6.63 -13.99
CA ARG A 414 9.03 6.94 -13.34
C ARG A 414 8.01 7.57 -14.28
N ALA A 415 8.42 8.43 -15.22
CA ALA A 415 7.49 9.02 -16.18
C ALA A 415 6.79 7.96 -17.04
N ARG A 416 7.53 6.95 -17.52
CA ARG A 416 6.99 5.81 -18.28
C ARG A 416 6.12 4.91 -17.40
N PHE A 417 6.59 4.62 -16.18
CA PHE A 417 5.85 3.83 -15.20
C PHE A 417 4.45 4.42 -14.95
N ILE A 418 4.36 5.73 -14.71
CA ILE A 418 3.09 6.43 -14.49
C ILE A 418 2.17 6.30 -15.70
N LEU A 419 2.69 6.53 -16.92
CA LEU A 419 1.90 6.40 -18.15
C LEU A 419 1.34 4.99 -18.32
N GLU A 420 2.16 3.96 -18.17
CA GLU A 420 1.75 2.57 -18.38
C GLU A 420 0.74 2.10 -17.33
N HIS A 421 0.97 2.44 -16.04
CA HIS A 421 0.04 2.04 -14.98
C HIS A 421 -1.30 2.78 -15.08
N LEU A 422 -1.29 4.08 -15.38
CA LEU A 422 -2.53 4.84 -15.58
C LEU A 422 -3.28 4.40 -16.85
N TYR A 423 -2.56 4.00 -17.89
CA TYR A 423 -3.21 3.39 -19.05
C TYR A 423 -3.94 2.09 -18.66
N GLN A 424 -3.32 1.20 -17.88
CA GLN A 424 -3.95 -0.04 -17.44
C GLN A 424 -5.15 0.22 -16.51
N LEU A 425 -5.03 1.19 -15.60
CA LEU A 425 -6.12 1.61 -14.72
C LEU A 425 -7.31 2.15 -15.54
N GLY A 426 -7.05 3.08 -16.48
CA GLY A 426 -8.11 3.63 -17.34
C GLY A 426 -8.75 2.57 -18.22
N TRP A 427 -7.98 1.57 -18.66
CA TRP A 427 -8.53 0.43 -19.39
C TRP A 427 -9.41 -0.47 -18.50
N ALA A 428 -9.04 -0.70 -17.24
CA ALA A 428 -9.89 -1.37 -16.26
C ALA A 428 -11.21 -0.61 -16.07
N MET A 429 -11.17 0.72 -15.93
CA MET A 429 -12.38 1.55 -15.87
C MET A 429 -13.28 1.41 -17.11
N GLN A 430 -12.70 1.34 -18.30
CA GLN A 430 -13.48 1.12 -19.55
C GLN A 430 -14.12 -0.28 -19.61
N ARG A 431 -13.59 -1.27 -18.88
CA ARG A 431 -14.22 -2.58 -18.69
C ARG A 431 -15.36 -2.57 -17.68
N GLY A 432 -15.50 -1.48 -16.93
CA GLY A 432 -16.57 -1.26 -15.98
C GLY A 432 -16.13 -1.25 -14.50
N ASP A 433 -14.82 -1.29 -14.23
CA ASP A 433 -14.29 -1.25 -12.87
C ASP A 433 -14.50 0.14 -12.26
N PRO A 434 -15.11 0.22 -11.07
CA PRO A 434 -15.50 1.49 -10.46
C PRO A 434 -14.34 2.18 -9.73
N VAL A 435 -13.27 2.51 -10.45
CA VAL A 435 -12.11 3.22 -9.88
C VAL A 435 -12.41 4.71 -9.77
N ILE A 436 -12.25 5.27 -8.56
CA ILE A 436 -12.56 6.66 -8.25
C ILE A 436 -11.34 7.56 -8.15
N GLY A 437 -10.12 7.01 -8.08
CA GLY A 437 -8.90 7.80 -7.95
C GLY A 437 -7.62 6.98 -8.02
N TYR A 438 -6.52 7.72 -8.14
CA TYR A 438 -5.15 7.21 -8.15
C TYR A 438 -4.26 8.11 -7.29
N ILE A 439 -3.58 7.51 -6.34
CA ILE A 439 -2.65 8.16 -5.42
C ILE A 439 -1.26 7.56 -5.62
N HIS A 440 -0.30 8.38 -6.05
CA HIS A 440 1.07 7.96 -6.29
C HIS A 440 1.85 7.81 -4.98
N TRP A 441 2.61 6.74 -4.83
CA TRP A 441 3.61 6.59 -3.78
C TRP A 441 4.99 6.98 -4.32
N ALA A 442 5.61 8.10 -3.89
CA ALA A 442 5.20 8.99 -2.81
C ALA A 442 5.25 10.46 -3.25
N LEU A 443 4.76 11.37 -2.42
CA LEU A 443 4.88 12.80 -2.68
C LEU A 443 6.36 13.22 -2.71
N VAL A 444 7.09 12.89 -1.67
CA VAL A 444 8.49 13.26 -1.45
C VAL A 444 9.32 12.01 -1.14
N ASP A 445 10.60 12.01 -1.51
CA ASP A 445 11.53 10.98 -1.08
C ASP A 445 11.52 10.88 0.45
N ASN A 446 11.58 9.68 0.97
CA ASN A 446 11.38 9.47 2.41
C ASN A 446 12.15 8.23 2.91
N PHE A 447 12.06 7.96 4.20
CA PHE A 447 12.62 6.79 4.84
C PHE A 447 11.82 5.54 4.49
N GLU A 448 12.41 4.58 3.76
CA GLU A 448 11.72 3.38 3.30
C GLU A 448 11.94 2.23 4.29
N TRP A 449 11.39 2.38 5.48
CA TRP A 449 11.33 1.36 6.53
C TRP A 449 12.69 0.67 6.78
N ALA A 450 12.75 -0.66 6.60
CA ALA A 450 13.97 -1.44 6.79
C ALA A 450 15.09 -1.11 5.79
N ASP A 451 14.76 -0.51 4.65
CA ASP A 451 15.70 -0.20 3.56
C ASP A 451 16.28 1.23 3.64
N GLY A 452 15.85 2.02 4.64
CA GLY A 452 16.38 3.36 4.91
C GLY A 452 16.11 4.36 3.79
N TYR A 453 17.11 5.18 3.43
CA TYR A 453 16.96 6.20 2.38
C TYR A 453 17.45 5.78 0.99
N CYS A 454 17.82 4.50 0.80
CA CYS A 454 18.29 4.03 -0.51
C CYS A 454 17.19 4.10 -1.58
N PRO A 455 15.94 3.64 -1.36
CA PRO A 455 14.89 3.70 -2.36
C PRO A 455 14.27 5.10 -2.44
N HIS A 456 14.18 5.65 -3.65
CA HIS A 456 13.60 6.96 -3.90
C HIS A 456 12.28 6.85 -4.66
N PHE A 457 11.17 6.95 -3.95
CA PHE A 457 9.81 6.86 -4.52
C PHE A 457 9.19 8.22 -4.84
N GLY A 458 9.70 9.30 -4.25
CA GLY A 458 9.08 10.62 -4.32
C GLY A 458 8.96 11.19 -5.74
N LEU A 459 7.85 11.87 -6.01
CA LEU A 459 7.72 12.79 -7.14
C LEU A 459 8.59 14.04 -6.95
N PHE A 460 8.80 14.40 -5.71
CA PHE A 460 9.66 15.50 -5.31
C PHE A 460 10.84 14.98 -4.50
N SER A 461 12.00 15.59 -4.70
CA SER A 461 13.10 15.50 -3.76
C SER A 461 13.02 16.65 -2.75
N TYR A 462 13.82 16.59 -1.69
CA TYR A 462 13.93 17.66 -0.70
C TYR A 462 15.40 18.00 -0.44
N ASP A 463 15.64 19.22 0.01
CA ASP A 463 16.94 19.66 0.50
C ASP A 463 17.02 19.42 2.02
N GLU A 464 17.95 18.59 2.46
CA GLU A 464 18.08 18.18 3.88
C GLU A 464 18.34 19.35 4.84
N THR A 465 18.80 20.50 4.34
CA THR A 465 19.13 21.69 5.17
C THR A 465 17.95 22.64 5.29
N THR A 466 17.20 22.82 4.19
CA THR A 466 16.14 23.84 4.08
C THR A 466 14.75 23.25 4.03
N GLY A 467 14.62 21.93 3.85
CA GLY A 467 13.35 21.25 3.62
C GLY A 467 12.67 21.53 2.28
N ALA A 468 13.23 22.39 1.44
CA ALA A 468 12.62 22.83 0.20
C ALA A 468 12.35 21.66 -0.76
N ARG A 469 11.13 21.56 -1.29
CA ARG A 469 10.74 20.53 -2.26
C ARG A 469 11.16 20.92 -3.67
N SER A 470 11.71 19.96 -4.42
CA SER A 470 12.11 20.12 -5.83
C SER A 470 11.44 19.06 -6.69
N ALA A 471 10.66 19.51 -7.68
CA ALA A 471 9.98 18.59 -8.60
C ALA A 471 10.99 17.80 -9.44
N LYS A 472 10.82 16.48 -9.48
CA LYS A 472 11.53 15.61 -10.42
C LYS A 472 10.93 15.69 -11.83
N GLY A 473 11.60 15.15 -12.82
CA GLY A 473 11.15 15.20 -14.22
C GLY A 473 9.79 14.54 -14.47
N SER A 474 9.50 13.47 -13.76
CA SER A 474 8.25 12.71 -13.85
C SER A 474 7.01 13.50 -13.42
N VAL A 475 7.15 14.52 -12.56
CA VAL A 475 6.05 15.42 -12.17
C VAL A 475 5.38 16.06 -13.38
N ALA A 476 6.16 16.45 -14.39
CA ALA A 476 5.61 17.05 -15.60
C ALA A 476 4.67 16.09 -16.36
N THR A 477 5.02 14.80 -16.40
CA THR A 477 4.18 13.76 -17.01
C THR A 477 2.89 13.56 -16.21
N TYR A 478 3.00 13.43 -14.89
CA TYR A 478 1.83 13.25 -14.02
C TYR A 478 0.88 14.46 -14.10
N SER A 479 1.42 15.67 -14.01
CA SER A 479 0.63 16.91 -14.16
C SER A 479 -0.06 17.02 -15.52
N ALA A 480 0.59 16.59 -16.61
CA ALA A 480 0.00 16.60 -17.94
C ALA A 480 -1.20 15.64 -18.04
N ILE A 481 -1.08 14.45 -17.45
CA ILE A 481 -2.19 13.47 -17.37
C ILE A 481 -3.36 14.04 -16.55
N ILE A 482 -3.09 14.61 -15.38
CA ILE A 482 -4.09 15.25 -14.53
C ILE A 482 -4.83 16.36 -15.30
N ALA A 483 -4.10 17.20 -16.01
CA ALA A 483 -4.65 18.32 -16.76
C ALA A 483 -5.47 17.91 -17.99
N SER A 484 -5.06 16.82 -18.68
CA SER A 484 -5.78 16.29 -19.85
C SER A 484 -6.94 15.39 -19.46
N GLY A 485 -6.86 14.70 -18.30
CA GLY A 485 -7.75 13.62 -17.93
C GLY A 485 -7.64 12.40 -18.83
N GLN A 486 -6.48 12.16 -19.46
CA GLN A 486 -6.36 11.18 -20.55
C GLN A 486 -4.95 10.58 -20.64
N VAL A 487 -4.86 9.31 -21.06
CA VAL A 487 -3.62 8.64 -21.49
C VAL A 487 -3.89 7.92 -22.81
N THR A 488 -2.98 8.06 -23.78
CA THR A 488 -3.07 7.38 -25.08
C THR A 488 -1.95 6.36 -25.27
N THR A 489 -2.18 5.38 -26.14
CA THR A 489 -1.10 4.46 -26.56
C THR A 489 0.05 5.20 -27.26
N ALA A 490 -0.21 6.37 -27.85
CA ALA A 490 0.84 7.22 -28.41
C ALA A 490 1.73 7.84 -27.33
N ASP A 491 1.18 8.25 -26.20
CA ASP A 491 1.95 8.77 -25.06
C ASP A 491 2.86 7.68 -24.49
N VAL A 492 2.31 6.48 -24.30
CA VAL A 492 3.09 5.31 -23.84
C VAL A 492 4.20 4.97 -24.85
N ALA A 493 3.91 4.98 -26.15
CA ALA A 493 4.90 4.67 -27.18
C ALA A 493 5.99 5.75 -27.32
N ALA A 494 5.67 7.00 -27.00
CA ALA A 494 6.60 8.13 -27.03
C ALA A 494 7.50 8.20 -25.78
N ALA A 495 7.12 7.53 -24.69
CA ALA A 495 7.92 7.50 -23.47
C ALA A 495 9.28 6.84 -23.69
N ALA A 496 10.31 7.35 -23.02
CA ALA A 496 11.66 6.77 -23.09
C ALA A 496 11.61 5.28 -22.65
N PRO A 497 12.39 4.41 -23.29
CA PRO A 497 12.52 3.02 -22.85
C PRO A 497 13.01 2.95 -21.40
N TYR A 498 12.57 1.92 -20.67
CA TYR A 498 13.16 1.64 -19.36
C TYR A 498 14.66 1.43 -19.45
N VAL A 499 15.36 1.93 -18.47
CA VAL A 499 16.81 1.73 -18.30
C VAL A 499 17.05 0.93 -17.01
N PRO A 500 18.09 0.08 -16.96
CA PRO A 500 18.45 -0.63 -15.74
C PRO A 500 18.71 0.35 -14.59
N PRO A 501 18.31 0.02 -13.35
CA PRO A 501 18.58 0.86 -12.20
C PRO A 501 20.09 1.01 -11.99
N PRO A 502 20.61 2.23 -11.80
CA PRO A 502 22.03 2.43 -11.47
C PRO A 502 22.32 2.19 -9.98
N VAL A 503 21.29 2.12 -9.18
CA VAL A 503 21.33 1.86 -7.73
C VAL A 503 20.54 0.59 -7.46
N GLU A 504 21.14 -0.30 -6.67
CA GLU A 504 20.46 -1.51 -6.17
C GLU A 504 20.32 -1.34 -4.66
N CYS A 505 19.08 -1.24 -4.18
CA CYS A 505 18.75 -1.04 -2.76
C CYS A 505 18.49 -2.36 -2.01
N TYR A 506 18.90 -3.46 -2.60
CA TYR A 506 18.80 -4.79 -2.00
C TYR A 506 20.16 -5.50 -2.11
N PRO A 507 20.60 -6.24 -1.09
CA PRO A 507 21.90 -6.94 -1.10
C PRO A 507 21.90 -8.20 -1.98
#